data_d3c17eb87f40bfbea0dced6a193f7fde
#
_entry.id   d3c17eb87f40bfbea0dced6a193f7fde
#
_cell.length_a   1.000
_cell.length_b   1.000
_cell.length_c   1.000
_cell.angle_alpha   90.00
_cell.angle_beta   90.00
_cell.angle_gamma   90.00
#
_symmetry.space_group_name_H-M   'P 1'
#
loop_
_entity.id
_entity.type
_entity.pdbx_description
1 polymer ?
#
loop_
_entity_poly.entity_id
_entity_poly.type
_entity_poly.pdbx_seq_one_letter_code
_entity_poly.pdbx_strand_id
1 'polypeptide(L)'
;ESVAAWQGLPIGEKGFLTVSGEYVLRHPTNRSDYTNLSALPAYGRQIVIGRFGDPKVDSYTVYANAGVPLSDTWEAYGYAGYQHRDTNAAATARAYNNSNNVPSVYPGGFLPAIETKIVDYSAQGGVKGDLAGWNVNLSANYGKNDLDYRTVNSINASFGAASKTEFDAGSLSYDQTIVDLGLTRPFEVGLVAPLNVA
;
A
#
# COMPACT_ATOMS: atom_id res chain seq x y z
N GLU A 1 10.69 5.13 11.72
CA GLU A 1 10.00 6.18 12.50
C GLU A 1 8.54 6.24 12.06
N SER A 2 7.61 6.37 13.01
CA SER A 2 6.21 6.58 12.69
C SER A 2 5.57 7.54 13.69
N VAL A 3 4.59 8.26 13.22
CA VAL A 3 3.72 9.08 14.06
C VAL A 3 2.28 8.86 13.61
N ALA A 4 1.38 8.67 14.58
CA ALA A 4 -0.04 8.54 14.34
C ALA A 4 -0.83 9.37 15.33
N ALA A 5 -1.96 9.89 14.89
CA ALA A 5 -2.91 10.62 15.70
C ALA A 5 -4.33 10.33 15.25
N TRP A 6 -5.27 10.46 16.17
CA TRP A 6 -6.69 10.31 15.89
C TRP A 6 -7.51 11.26 16.76
N GLN A 7 -8.68 11.63 16.25
CA GLN A 7 -9.63 12.46 16.96
C GLN A 7 -11.05 11.98 16.70
N GLY A 8 -11.80 11.76 17.77
CA GLY A 8 -13.23 11.54 17.73
C GLY A 8 -13.99 12.86 17.90
N LEU A 9 -15.03 13.05 17.11
CA LEU A 9 -15.92 14.20 17.12
C LEU A 9 -17.36 13.72 17.22
N PRO A 10 -18.22 14.33 18.03
CA PRO A 10 -19.64 14.00 18.04
C PRO A 10 -20.35 14.55 16.80
N ILE A 11 -21.34 13.82 16.29
CA ILE A 11 -22.29 14.28 15.28
C ILE A 11 -23.69 14.23 15.91
N GLY A 12 -24.25 15.39 16.20
CA GLY A 12 -25.49 15.47 16.98
C GLY A 12 -25.34 14.89 18.40
N GLU A 13 -26.40 14.26 18.92
CA GLU A 13 -26.39 13.69 20.25
C GLU A 13 -25.82 12.27 20.35
N LYS A 14 -25.93 11.48 19.32
CA LYS A 14 -25.60 10.04 19.34
C LYS A 14 -24.68 9.60 18.18
N GLY A 15 -24.41 10.47 17.21
CA GLY A 15 -23.52 10.15 16.09
C GLY A 15 -22.07 10.44 16.41
N PHE A 16 -21.17 9.88 15.63
CA PHE A 16 -19.73 10.08 15.75
C PHE A 16 -19.05 10.21 14.39
N LEU A 17 -17.93 10.92 14.40
CA LEU A 17 -16.92 10.93 13.34
C LEU A 17 -15.56 10.71 14.00
N THR A 18 -14.82 9.73 13.54
CA THR A 18 -13.42 9.55 13.94
C THR A 18 -12.53 9.80 12.72
N VAL A 19 -11.53 10.64 12.89
CA VAL A 19 -10.49 10.89 11.88
C VAL A 19 -9.17 10.45 12.44
N SER A 20 -8.39 9.72 11.67
CA SER A 20 -7.05 9.29 12.04
C SER A 20 -6.06 9.56 10.91
N GLY A 21 -4.81 9.76 11.26
CA GLY A 21 -3.72 9.93 10.34
C GLY A 21 -2.47 9.24 10.85
N GLU A 22 -1.71 8.68 9.93
CA GLU A 22 -0.42 8.08 10.21
C GLU A 22 0.59 8.50 9.15
N TYR A 23 1.81 8.79 9.60
CA TYR A 23 2.98 8.96 8.74
C TYR A 23 4.03 7.93 9.14
N VAL A 24 4.62 7.25 8.15
CA VAL A 24 5.66 6.24 8.35
C VAL A 24 6.85 6.54 7.46
N LEU A 25 8.02 6.72 8.07
CA LEU A 25 9.30 6.75 7.40
C LEU A 25 10.13 5.56 7.84
N ARG A 26 10.38 4.64 6.91
CA ARG A 26 11.26 3.49 7.12
C ARG A 26 12.51 3.68 6.28
N HIS A 27 13.67 3.72 6.92
CA HIS A 27 14.95 3.66 6.23
C HIS A 27 15.23 2.23 5.76
N PRO A 28 15.93 2.07 4.63
CA PRO A 28 16.27 0.74 4.16
C PRO A 28 17.24 0.07 5.12
N THR A 29 17.10 -1.24 5.27
CA THR A 29 18.11 -2.05 5.94
C THR A 29 19.04 -2.67 4.92
N ASN A 30 20.28 -2.98 5.33
CA ASN A 30 21.26 -3.62 4.46
C ASN A 30 22.09 -4.63 5.25
N ARG A 31 22.01 -5.89 4.85
CA ARG A 31 22.79 -7.01 5.38
C ARG A 31 23.72 -7.60 4.32
N SER A 32 24.05 -6.80 3.29
CA SER A 32 24.98 -7.21 2.24
C SER A 32 26.40 -7.34 2.78
N ASP A 33 27.11 -8.28 2.22
CA ASP A 33 28.55 -8.45 2.44
C ASP A 33 29.35 -7.81 1.29
N TYR A 34 30.65 -7.80 1.42
CA TYR A 34 31.56 -7.30 0.41
C TYR A 34 31.49 -8.11 -0.89
N THR A 35 31.79 -7.46 -1.99
CA THR A 35 31.90 -8.14 -3.29
C THR A 35 32.99 -9.21 -3.25
N ASN A 36 32.78 -10.28 -4.01
CA ASN A 36 33.82 -11.29 -4.25
C ASN A 36 35.05 -10.64 -4.90
N LEU A 37 36.26 -11.05 -4.52
CA LEU A 37 37.52 -10.55 -5.05
C LEU A 37 37.62 -10.64 -6.59
N SER A 38 37.04 -11.67 -7.20
CA SER A 38 36.99 -11.83 -8.68
C SER A 38 36.09 -10.81 -9.38
N ALA A 39 35.27 -10.08 -8.64
CA ALA A 39 34.36 -9.04 -9.15
C ALA A 39 34.84 -7.63 -8.78
N LEU A 40 36.11 -7.47 -8.37
CA LEU A 40 36.66 -6.16 -8.04
C LEU A 40 36.93 -5.33 -9.27
N PRO A 41 36.59 -4.04 -9.24
CA PRO A 41 37.07 -3.10 -10.22
C PRO A 41 38.60 -2.93 -10.16
N ALA A 42 39.18 -2.31 -11.19
CA ALA A 42 40.62 -2.13 -11.35
C ALA A 42 41.32 -1.40 -10.19
N TYR A 43 40.59 -0.71 -9.31
CA TYR A 43 41.14 -0.07 -8.13
C TYR A 43 41.34 -1.01 -6.91
N GLY A 44 41.09 -2.32 -7.08
CA GLY A 44 41.59 -3.37 -6.19
C GLY A 44 41.05 -3.44 -4.78
N ARG A 45 39.94 -2.75 -4.43
CA ARG A 45 39.35 -2.78 -3.11
C ARG A 45 37.97 -3.44 -3.11
N GLN A 46 37.64 -4.15 -2.06
CA GLN A 46 36.31 -4.67 -1.83
C GLN A 46 35.32 -3.53 -1.59
N ILE A 47 34.16 -3.62 -2.22
CA ILE A 47 33.05 -2.68 -2.06
C ILE A 47 31.75 -3.44 -1.80
N VAL A 48 30.80 -2.81 -1.13
CA VAL A 48 29.45 -3.33 -0.97
C VAL A 48 28.58 -2.65 -2.01
N ILE A 49 28.20 -3.40 -3.06
CA ILE A 49 27.32 -2.89 -4.12
C ILE A 49 25.88 -3.40 -3.98
N GLY A 50 25.66 -4.45 -3.18
CA GLY A 50 24.34 -5.02 -2.94
C GLY A 50 23.61 -4.35 -1.78
N ARG A 51 22.31 -4.55 -1.72
CA ARG A 51 21.48 -4.21 -0.58
C ARG A 51 20.47 -5.34 -0.37
N PHE A 52 20.67 -6.11 0.70
CA PHE A 52 19.77 -7.19 1.12
C PHE A 52 19.08 -6.79 2.42
N GLY A 53 17.80 -6.50 2.34
CA GLY A 53 17.02 -6.05 3.48
C GLY A 53 15.73 -5.37 3.05
N ASP A 54 15.09 -4.72 4.00
CA ASP A 54 13.83 -4.00 3.78
C ASP A 54 14.04 -2.79 2.84
N PRO A 55 13.05 -2.45 2.03
CA PRO A 55 13.08 -1.25 1.21
C PRO A 55 12.96 0.02 2.07
N LYS A 56 13.35 1.16 1.50
CA LYS A 56 12.88 2.47 1.99
C LYS A 56 11.38 2.56 1.75
N VAL A 57 10.65 3.06 2.76
CA VAL A 57 9.22 3.37 2.65
C VAL A 57 8.99 4.75 3.22
N ASP A 58 8.25 5.56 2.49
CA ASP A 58 7.71 6.86 2.92
C ASP A 58 6.22 6.82 2.62
N SER A 59 5.38 6.89 3.67
CA SER A 59 3.94 6.78 3.47
C SER A 59 3.15 7.62 4.45
N TYR A 60 2.02 8.11 4.00
CA TYR A 60 1.01 8.68 4.85
C TYR A 60 -0.36 8.12 4.54
N THR A 61 -1.14 7.97 5.61
CA THR A 61 -2.50 7.44 5.56
C THR A 61 -3.42 8.39 6.31
N VAL A 62 -4.57 8.66 5.73
CA VAL A 62 -5.67 9.36 6.40
C VAL A 62 -6.89 8.47 6.30
N TYR A 63 -7.59 8.31 7.42
CA TYR A 63 -8.79 7.50 7.51
C TYR A 63 -9.86 8.20 8.34
N ALA A 64 -11.10 8.11 7.90
CA ALA A 64 -12.25 8.61 8.61
C ALA A 64 -13.35 7.55 8.65
N ASN A 65 -14.05 7.45 9.77
CA ASN A 65 -15.26 6.64 9.88
C ASN A 65 -16.31 7.40 10.70
N ALA A 66 -17.56 7.19 10.32
CA ALA A 66 -18.71 7.87 10.93
C ALA A 66 -19.90 6.94 11.08
N GLY A 67 -20.71 7.20 12.10
CA GLY A 67 -22.00 6.58 12.30
C GLY A 67 -22.99 7.62 12.83
N VAL A 68 -24.17 7.65 12.25
CA VAL A 68 -25.23 8.60 12.62
C VAL A 68 -26.56 7.85 12.74
N PRO A 69 -27.18 7.79 13.94
CA PRO A 69 -28.53 7.29 14.07
C PRO A 69 -29.51 8.12 13.25
N LEU A 70 -30.28 7.46 12.40
CA LEU A 70 -31.36 8.08 11.62
C LEU A 70 -32.70 8.01 12.36
N SER A 71 -32.87 6.95 13.17
CA SER A 71 -34.01 6.72 14.04
C SER A 71 -33.59 5.82 15.20
N ASP A 72 -34.53 5.35 16.00
CA ASP A 72 -34.24 4.40 17.10
C ASP A 72 -33.80 3.00 16.59
N THR A 73 -34.10 2.68 15.33
CA THR A 73 -33.83 1.36 14.74
C THR A 73 -32.93 1.43 13.49
N TRP A 74 -32.58 2.61 13.01
CA TRP A 74 -31.78 2.79 11.79
C TRP A 74 -30.56 3.66 12.04
N GLU A 75 -29.45 3.27 11.46
CA GLU A 75 -28.17 4.00 11.48
C GLU A 75 -27.62 4.12 10.06
N ALA A 76 -27.17 5.32 9.70
CA ALA A 76 -26.27 5.51 8.56
C ALA A 76 -24.83 5.43 9.04
N TYR A 77 -23.98 4.79 8.26
CA TYR A 77 -22.56 4.66 8.58
C TYR A 77 -21.71 4.81 7.33
N GLY A 78 -20.44 5.08 7.52
CA GLY A 78 -19.51 5.12 6.43
C GLY A 78 -18.08 5.26 6.87
N TYR A 79 -17.17 4.98 5.94
CA TYR A 79 -15.76 5.27 6.10
C TYR A 79 -15.15 5.76 4.79
N ALA A 80 -14.03 6.46 4.90
CA ALA A 80 -13.20 6.82 3.77
C ALA A 80 -11.72 6.74 4.17
N GLY A 81 -10.89 6.27 3.28
CA GLY A 81 -9.46 6.15 3.48
C GLY A 81 -8.68 6.60 2.25
N TYR A 82 -7.53 7.20 2.52
CA TYR A 82 -6.54 7.56 1.52
C TYR A 82 -5.15 7.17 2.03
N GLN A 83 -4.36 6.51 1.19
CA GLN A 83 -2.96 6.23 1.46
C GLN A 83 -2.11 6.62 0.26
N HIS A 84 -0.98 7.25 0.55
CA HIS A 84 0.11 7.43 -0.40
C HIS A 84 1.36 6.74 0.14
N ARG A 85 2.06 6.01 -0.72
CA ARG A 85 3.26 5.27 -0.35
C ARG A 85 4.29 5.33 -1.46
N ASP A 86 5.45 5.90 -1.16
CA ASP A 86 6.64 5.81 -2.00
C ASP A 86 7.58 4.74 -1.44
N THR A 87 8.12 3.90 -2.32
CA THR A 87 9.10 2.90 -1.93
C THR A 87 10.35 2.95 -2.82
N ASN A 88 11.48 2.48 -2.27
CA ASN A 88 12.69 2.25 -3.05
C ASN A 88 13.29 0.92 -2.60
N ALA A 89 13.13 -0.11 -3.45
CA ALA A 89 13.62 -1.46 -3.23
C ALA A 89 14.85 -1.73 -4.11
N ALA A 90 15.87 -2.35 -3.52
CA ALA A 90 17.03 -2.78 -4.28
C ALA A 90 16.69 -3.98 -5.16
N ALA A 91 17.18 -3.96 -6.40
CA ALA A 91 17.19 -5.12 -7.28
C ALA A 91 18.55 -5.86 -7.18
N THR A 92 18.83 -6.73 -8.13
CA THR A 92 20.08 -7.49 -8.13
C THR A 92 21.25 -6.60 -8.57
N ALA A 93 22.26 -6.49 -7.72
CA ALA A 93 23.50 -5.78 -8.03
C ALA A 93 24.21 -6.36 -9.27
N ARG A 94 24.87 -5.50 -10.03
CA ARG A 94 25.69 -5.84 -11.18
C ARG A 94 27.14 -5.48 -10.89
N ALA A 95 28.03 -6.48 -10.91
CA ALA A 95 29.46 -6.25 -10.78
C ALA A 95 30.01 -5.45 -11.98
N TYR A 96 31.17 -4.85 -11.84
CA TYR A 96 31.81 -4.04 -12.89
C TYR A 96 32.03 -4.83 -14.19
N ASN A 97 32.34 -6.13 -14.10
CA ASN A 97 32.60 -7.06 -15.21
C ASN A 97 31.35 -7.83 -15.66
N ASN A 98 30.17 -7.48 -15.19
CA ASN A 98 28.92 -8.09 -15.62
C ASN A 98 28.62 -7.70 -17.07
N SER A 99 28.18 -8.66 -17.90
CA SER A 99 27.85 -8.43 -19.32
C SER A 99 26.73 -7.41 -19.53
N ASN A 100 25.90 -7.18 -18.51
CA ASN A 100 24.86 -6.17 -18.52
C ASN A 100 25.32 -4.82 -17.92
N ASN A 101 26.62 -4.66 -17.66
CA ASN A 101 27.21 -3.40 -17.25
C ASN A 101 27.89 -2.68 -18.42
N VAL A 102 27.95 -1.37 -18.36
CA VAL A 102 28.74 -0.50 -19.25
C VAL A 102 29.74 0.25 -18.38
N PRO A 103 31.02 -0.18 -18.35
CA PRO A 103 32.01 0.39 -17.43
C PRO A 103 32.25 1.89 -17.56
N SER A 104 31.99 2.49 -18.73
CA SER A 104 32.07 3.94 -18.89
C SER A 104 30.99 4.71 -18.15
N VAL A 105 29.86 4.05 -17.80
CA VAL A 105 28.77 4.63 -17.00
C VAL A 105 28.90 4.21 -15.53
N TYR A 106 29.14 2.91 -15.31
CA TYR A 106 29.26 2.34 -13.97
C TYR A 106 30.59 1.58 -13.80
N PRO A 107 31.71 2.27 -13.61
CA PRO A 107 33.03 1.64 -13.56
C PRO A 107 33.20 0.67 -12.38
N GLY A 108 32.43 0.83 -11.31
CA GLY A 108 32.45 -0.04 -10.14
C GLY A 108 31.33 -1.08 -10.09
N GLY A 109 30.52 -1.16 -11.15
CA GLY A 109 29.24 -1.87 -11.08
C GLY A 109 28.14 -0.98 -10.49
N PHE A 110 26.92 -1.50 -10.37
CA PHE A 110 25.77 -0.72 -9.91
C PHE A 110 24.72 -1.59 -9.23
N LEU A 111 23.89 -0.93 -8.44
CA LEU A 111 22.73 -1.50 -7.78
C LEU A 111 21.46 -0.85 -8.35
N PRO A 112 20.75 -1.50 -9.26
CA PRO A 112 19.47 -0.99 -9.69
C PRO A 112 18.49 -0.93 -8.52
N ALA A 113 17.60 0.03 -8.54
CA ALA A 113 16.49 0.09 -7.61
C ALA A 113 15.15 0.21 -8.36
N ILE A 114 14.14 -0.38 -7.76
CA ILE A 114 12.75 -0.26 -8.19
C ILE A 114 12.10 0.74 -7.24
N GLU A 115 11.63 1.83 -7.80
CA GLU A 115 10.80 2.80 -7.11
C GLU A 115 9.35 2.55 -7.46
N THR A 116 8.49 2.57 -6.45
CA THR A 116 7.05 2.50 -6.66
C THR A 116 6.38 3.66 -5.97
N LYS A 117 5.38 4.21 -6.65
CA LYS A 117 4.43 5.16 -6.08
C LYS A 117 3.08 4.48 -6.08
N ILE A 118 2.50 4.36 -4.89
CA ILE A 118 1.22 3.68 -4.68
C ILE A 118 0.24 4.70 -4.09
N VAL A 119 -0.93 4.78 -4.71
CA VAL A 119 -2.04 5.58 -4.20
C VAL A 119 -3.25 4.69 -4.05
N ASP A 120 -3.73 4.59 -2.82
CA ASP A 120 -4.93 3.84 -2.46
C ASP A 120 -5.99 4.79 -1.93
N TYR A 121 -7.22 4.62 -2.36
CA TYR A 121 -8.36 5.23 -1.71
C TYR A 121 -9.58 4.33 -1.77
N SER A 122 -10.38 4.43 -0.72
CA SER A 122 -11.62 3.70 -0.60
C SER A 122 -12.66 4.54 0.14
N ALA A 123 -13.92 4.30 -0.19
CA ALA A 123 -15.03 4.86 0.55
C ALA A 123 -16.17 3.86 0.58
N GLN A 124 -16.83 3.76 1.72
CA GLN A 124 -18.05 2.99 1.90
C GLN A 124 -19.10 3.86 2.58
N GLY A 125 -20.33 3.75 2.11
CA GLY A 125 -21.50 4.29 2.78
C GLY A 125 -22.58 3.23 2.85
N GLY A 126 -23.33 3.21 3.94
CA GLY A 126 -24.37 2.23 4.15
C GLY A 126 -25.42 2.68 5.17
N VAL A 127 -26.52 1.97 5.17
CA VAL A 127 -27.56 2.04 6.19
C VAL A 127 -27.81 0.66 6.75
N LYS A 128 -28.00 0.59 8.06
CA LYS A 128 -28.37 -0.67 8.73
C LYS A 128 -29.49 -0.41 9.73
N GLY A 129 -30.32 -1.40 9.93
CA GLY A 129 -31.45 -1.29 10.87
C GLY A 129 -32.39 -2.48 10.81
N ASP A 130 -33.50 -2.35 11.52
CA ASP A 130 -34.50 -3.39 11.62
C ASP A 130 -35.74 -3.04 10.75
N LEU A 131 -36.12 -4.00 9.90
CA LEU A 131 -37.31 -3.91 9.05
C LEU A 131 -38.13 -5.20 9.16
N ALA A 132 -39.32 -5.14 9.73
CA ALA A 132 -40.27 -6.26 9.86
C ALA A 132 -39.61 -7.54 10.50
N GLY A 133 -38.75 -7.35 11.50
CA GLY A 133 -38.04 -8.43 12.19
C GLY A 133 -36.82 -8.96 11.46
N TRP A 134 -36.43 -8.35 10.36
CA TRP A 134 -35.16 -8.56 9.70
C TRP A 134 -34.15 -7.49 10.07
N ASN A 135 -32.94 -7.86 10.42
CA ASN A 135 -31.83 -6.95 10.43
C ASN A 135 -31.34 -6.78 8.99
N VAL A 136 -31.35 -5.55 8.51
CA VAL A 136 -31.03 -5.16 7.12
C VAL A 136 -29.75 -4.34 7.15
N ASN A 137 -28.84 -4.63 6.25
CA ASN A 137 -27.63 -3.81 6.00
C ASN A 137 -27.47 -3.64 4.49
N LEU A 138 -27.61 -2.42 4.00
CA LEU A 138 -27.38 -2.06 2.61
C LEU A 138 -26.17 -1.13 2.55
N SER A 139 -25.18 -1.46 1.75
CA SER A 139 -24.00 -0.63 1.58
C SER A 139 -23.50 -0.58 0.13
N ALA A 140 -22.77 0.49 -0.17
CA ALA A 140 -21.98 0.62 -1.38
C ALA A 140 -20.54 0.96 -1.01
N ASN A 141 -19.59 0.28 -1.64
CA ASN A 141 -18.16 0.47 -1.46
C ASN A 141 -17.51 0.77 -2.80
N TYR A 142 -16.58 1.70 -2.80
CA TYR A 142 -15.66 1.97 -3.90
C TYR A 142 -14.23 1.95 -3.40
N GLY A 143 -13.37 1.27 -4.13
CA GLY A 143 -11.93 1.24 -3.87
C GLY A 143 -11.13 1.38 -5.15
N LYS A 144 -10.00 2.07 -5.07
CA LYS A 144 -9.05 2.20 -6.18
C LYS A 144 -7.61 2.13 -5.69
N ASN A 145 -6.78 1.43 -6.46
CA ASN A 145 -5.34 1.34 -6.30
C ASN A 145 -4.67 1.76 -7.60
N ASP A 146 -3.80 2.75 -7.53
CA ASP A 146 -2.91 3.17 -8.62
C ASP A 146 -1.46 2.89 -8.20
N LEU A 147 -0.71 2.21 -9.06
CA LEU A 147 0.66 1.79 -8.81
C LEU A 147 1.53 2.15 -10.01
N ASP A 148 2.48 3.06 -9.82
CA ASP A 148 3.49 3.44 -10.79
C ASP A 148 4.83 2.77 -10.47
N TYR A 149 5.50 2.24 -11.49
CA TYR A 149 6.83 1.63 -11.39
C TYR A 149 7.87 2.45 -12.13
N ARG A 150 9.00 2.66 -11.49
CA ARG A 150 10.18 3.28 -12.07
C ARG A 150 11.41 2.46 -11.71
N THR A 151 12.28 2.21 -12.69
CA THR A 151 13.59 1.62 -12.43
C THR A 151 14.63 2.72 -12.48
N VAL A 152 15.42 2.85 -11.42
CA VAL A 152 16.47 3.86 -11.29
C VAL A 152 17.82 3.20 -11.05
N ASN A 153 18.89 3.98 -11.26
CA ASN A 153 20.28 3.51 -11.16
C ASN A 153 20.49 2.21 -11.96
N SER A 154 19.97 2.18 -13.17
CA SER A 154 20.00 1.03 -14.08
C SER A 154 20.59 1.43 -15.43
N ILE A 155 20.69 0.49 -16.35
CA ILE A 155 21.21 0.73 -17.69
C ILE A 155 20.65 -0.32 -18.64
N ASN A 156 20.46 0.07 -19.90
CA ASN A 156 20.28 -0.88 -21.01
C ASN A 156 21.62 -1.01 -21.76
N ALA A 157 22.31 -2.11 -21.50
CA ALA A 157 23.65 -2.37 -22.05
C ALA A 157 23.70 -2.34 -23.58
N SER A 158 22.58 -2.62 -24.29
CA SER A 158 22.52 -2.57 -25.75
C SER A 158 22.73 -1.17 -26.33
N PHE A 159 22.45 -0.11 -25.55
CA PHE A 159 22.70 1.27 -25.95
C PHE A 159 24.08 1.80 -25.52
N GLY A 160 24.86 0.97 -24.80
CA GLY A 160 26.18 1.37 -24.32
C GLY A 160 26.12 2.65 -23.46
N ALA A 161 27.09 3.52 -23.67
CA ALA A 161 27.20 4.80 -22.95
C ALA A 161 26.04 5.81 -23.22
N ALA A 162 25.25 5.57 -24.27
CA ALA A 162 24.09 6.40 -24.60
C ALA A 162 22.81 5.97 -23.84
N SER A 163 22.89 4.91 -23.04
CA SER A 163 21.73 4.45 -22.27
C SER A 163 21.31 5.49 -21.23
N LYS A 164 20.00 5.61 -21.05
CA LYS A 164 19.44 6.24 -19.85
C LYS A 164 19.77 5.39 -18.63
N THR A 165 19.75 6.01 -17.45
CA THR A 165 19.94 5.34 -16.15
C THR A 165 18.64 5.22 -15.35
N GLU A 166 17.57 5.79 -15.87
CA GLU A 166 16.23 5.76 -15.29
C GLU A 166 15.20 5.43 -16.36
N PHE A 167 14.25 4.59 -15.99
CA PHE A 167 13.23 4.06 -16.88
C PHE A 167 11.87 4.10 -16.20
N ASP A 168 10.88 4.61 -16.90
CA ASP A 168 9.48 4.37 -16.58
C ASP A 168 9.17 2.91 -16.96
N ALA A 169 8.73 2.14 -15.99
CA ALA A 169 8.42 0.72 -16.16
C ALA A 169 6.91 0.46 -16.26
N GLY A 170 6.12 1.53 -16.38
CA GLY A 170 4.68 1.48 -16.53
C GLY A 170 3.92 1.54 -15.21
N SER A 171 2.60 1.47 -15.32
CA SER A 171 1.69 1.58 -14.19
C SER A 171 0.60 0.51 -14.25
N LEU A 172 0.03 0.22 -13.08
CA LEU A 172 -1.14 -0.62 -12.91
C LEU A 172 -2.20 0.20 -12.18
N SER A 173 -3.43 0.13 -12.64
CA SER A 173 -4.57 0.74 -11.97
C SER A 173 -5.69 -0.29 -11.87
N TYR A 174 -6.28 -0.36 -10.69
CA TYR A 174 -7.43 -1.22 -10.42
C TYR A 174 -8.45 -0.45 -9.60
N ASP A 175 -9.71 -0.53 -9.99
CA ASP A 175 -10.82 -0.01 -9.21
C ASP A 175 -11.96 -1.02 -9.14
N GLN A 176 -12.74 -0.92 -8.08
CA GLN A 176 -13.86 -1.81 -7.82
C GLN A 176 -14.98 -1.06 -7.12
N THR A 177 -16.20 -1.30 -7.58
CA THR A 177 -17.43 -0.92 -6.90
C THR A 177 -18.17 -2.17 -6.46
N ILE A 178 -18.59 -2.20 -5.20
CA ILE A 178 -19.37 -3.29 -4.61
C ILE A 178 -20.63 -2.70 -4.01
N VAL A 179 -21.78 -3.33 -4.28
CA VAL A 179 -23.03 -3.07 -3.58
C VAL A 179 -23.41 -4.36 -2.86
N ASP A 180 -23.67 -4.25 -1.58
CA ASP A 180 -23.97 -5.39 -0.71
C ASP A 180 -25.29 -5.18 0.02
N LEU A 181 -26.10 -6.25 0.08
CA LEU A 181 -27.33 -6.31 0.85
C LEU A 181 -27.29 -7.53 1.76
N GLY A 182 -27.15 -7.30 3.04
CA GLY A 182 -27.23 -8.32 4.09
C GLY A 182 -28.60 -8.29 4.77
N LEU A 183 -29.23 -9.46 4.87
CA LEU A 183 -30.50 -9.66 5.57
C LEU A 183 -30.33 -10.79 6.56
N THR A 184 -30.57 -10.54 7.85
CA THR A 184 -30.52 -11.59 8.85
C THR A 184 -31.77 -11.57 9.74
N ARG A 185 -32.27 -12.77 10.11
CA ARG A 185 -33.41 -12.91 11.01
C ARG A 185 -33.26 -14.12 11.92
N PRO A 186 -33.42 -13.96 13.23
CA PRO A 186 -33.54 -15.06 14.17
C PRO A 186 -34.95 -15.69 14.14
N PHE A 187 -35.04 -17.00 14.15
CA PHE A 187 -36.29 -17.77 14.28
C PHE A 187 -36.24 -18.67 15.52
N GLU A 188 -37.26 -18.56 16.36
CA GLU A 188 -37.44 -19.43 17.51
C GLU A 188 -38.06 -20.76 17.03
N VAL A 189 -37.23 -21.78 16.88
CA VAL A 189 -37.65 -23.11 16.35
C VAL A 189 -37.59 -24.21 17.39
N GLY A 190 -37.58 -23.85 18.68
CA GLY A 190 -37.53 -24.80 19.79
C GLY A 190 -36.15 -25.41 20.07
N LEU A 191 -35.11 -24.84 19.53
CA LEU A 191 -33.72 -25.17 19.85
C LEU A 191 -33.23 -24.38 21.08
N VAL A 192 -32.06 -24.76 21.61
CA VAL A 192 -31.42 -24.05 22.73
C VAL A 192 -31.08 -22.57 22.41
N ALA A 193 -30.88 -22.27 21.12
CA ALA A 193 -30.67 -20.94 20.58
C ALA A 193 -31.49 -20.73 19.30
N PRO A 194 -31.85 -19.48 18.96
CA PRO A 194 -32.55 -19.17 17.71
C PRO A 194 -31.77 -19.64 16.47
N LEU A 195 -32.52 -20.10 15.47
CA LEU A 195 -31.95 -20.32 14.14
C LEU A 195 -31.81 -19.01 13.42
N ASN A 196 -30.57 -18.57 13.13
CA ASN A 196 -30.31 -17.39 12.32
C ASN A 196 -30.32 -17.74 10.84
N VAL A 197 -31.15 -17.07 10.09
CA VAL A 197 -31.21 -17.15 8.62
C VAL A 197 -30.60 -15.85 8.06
N ALA A 198 -29.70 -16.00 7.09
CA ALA A 198 -29.03 -14.89 6.40
C ALA A 198 -29.15 -15.07 4.88
#